data_54a31a8ce4184b4fc31fa43264b53639
#
_entry.id   54a31a8ce4184b4fc31fa43264b53639
#
_cell.length_a   1.000
_cell.length_b   1.000
_cell.length_c   1.000
_cell.angle_alpha   90.00
_cell.angle_beta   90.00
_cell.angle_gamma   90.00
#
_symmetry.space_group_name_H-M   'P 1'
#
loop_
_entity.id
_entity.type
_entity.pdbx_description
1 polymer ?
#
loop_
_entity_poly.entity_id
_entity_poly.type
_entity_poly.pdbx_seq_one_letter_code
_entity_poly.pdbx_strand_id
1 'polypeptide(L)'
;PYLPVNSSLPQPSSSLEQCANDLAQQGYCLLHHALTNSQLEALRKRLTEQALAEKQKGFAFQDGGHSQNWGDFRDSAGELRPQEFTEAQGGRNQRVWMLVNKGAVFLDLLSHTIMRGLVTGLLGDHYLLSSHTANIANPGGVAMRLHTDQWWMPPPTRIGRAGLPAGSMSRELFDNDTESTGAISPPVAVNILWMLDEFTESNGGTRLVLGSHLSGRQPDSTAKSIAATGPAGTAMLCDGRIWHG
;
A
#
# COMPACT_ATOMS: atom_id res chain seq x y z
N PRO A 1 -10.63 -21.05 8.15
CA PRO A 1 -9.46 -21.72 7.65
C PRO A 1 -9.06 -21.04 6.36
N TYR A 2 -7.84 -20.46 6.35
CA TYR A 2 -7.22 -20.00 5.11
C TYR A 2 -7.13 -21.24 4.20
N LEU A 3 -7.51 -21.09 2.94
CA LEU A 3 -7.20 -22.12 1.97
C LEU A 3 -5.69 -22.36 2.02
N PRO A 4 -5.21 -23.63 2.05
CA PRO A 4 -3.79 -23.86 2.03
C PRO A 4 -3.25 -23.31 0.72
N VAL A 5 -2.54 -22.20 0.82
CA VAL A 5 -1.82 -21.63 -0.31
C VAL A 5 -0.66 -22.58 -0.57
N ASN A 6 -0.89 -23.57 -1.42
CA ASN A 6 0.16 -24.42 -1.93
C ASN A 6 0.83 -23.68 -3.09
N SER A 7 1.54 -22.61 -2.78
CA SER A 7 2.16 -21.81 -3.81
C SER A 7 3.45 -21.20 -3.29
N SER A 8 4.47 -21.30 -4.10
CA SER A 8 5.67 -20.47 -4.01
C SER A 8 5.25 -19.00 -3.94
N LEU A 9 5.98 -18.20 -3.18
CA LEU A 9 5.79 -16.75 -3.13
C LEU A 9 5.84 -16.18 -4.55
N PRO A 10 4.99 -15.18 -4.89
CA PRO A 10 5.09 -14.46 -6.14
C PRO A 10 6.53 -14.01 -6.38
N GLN A 11 7.04 -14.35 -7.54
CA GLN A 11 8.37 -13.98 -7.98
C GLN A 11 8.27 -12.93 -9.09
N PRO A 12 9.25 -12.03 -9.23
CA PRO A 12 9.25 -11.08 -10.33
C PRO A 12 9.09 -11.79 -11.68
N SER A 13 8.03 -11.47 -12.41
CA SER A 13 7.67 -12.07 -13.69
C SER A 13 7.43 -11.01 -14.77
N SER A 14 7.78 -11.32 -16.01
CA SER A 14 7.45 -10.49 -17.17
C SER A 14 6.13 -10.92 -17.83
N SER A 15 5.49 -11.96 -17.33
CA SER A 15 4.21 -12.47 -17.83
C SER A 15 3.04 -11.75 -17.20
N LEU A 16 2.20 -11.12 -18.02
CA LEU A 16 0.94 -10.51 -17.54
C LEU A 16 0.00 -11.55 -16.93
N GLU A 17 -0.07 -12.73 -17.52
CA GLU A 17 -0.89 -13.83 -17.01
C GLU A 17 -0.42 -14.28 -15.63
N GLN A 18 0.90 -14.44 -15.43
CA GLN A 18 1.44 -14.79 -14.12
C GLN A 18 1.16 -13.69 -13.09
N CYS A 19 1.36 -12.42 -13.45
CA CYS A 19 1.04 -11.29 -12.57
C CYS A 19 -0.46 -11.28 -12.19
N ALA A 20 -1.35 -11.52 -13.14
CA ALA A 20 -2.79 -11.58 -12.88
C ALA A 20 -3.16 -12.76 -11.96
N ASN A 21 -2.55 -13.93 -12.16
CA ASN A 21 -2.76 -15.11 -11.31
C ASN A 21 -2.24 -14.88 -9.89
N ASP A 22 -1.04 -14.32 -9.74
CA ASP A 22 -0.45 -14.00 -8.44
C ASP A 22 -1.33 -12.98 -7.68
N LEU A 23 -1.78 -11.93 -8.37
CA LEU A 23 -2.67 -10.92 -7.81
C LEU A 23 -3.99 -11.55 -7.32
N ALA A 24 -4.59 -12.42 -8.11
CA ALA A 24 -5.85 -13.07 -7.76
C ALA A 24 -5.71 -14.05 -6.57
N GLN A 25 -4.59 -14.77 -6.48
CA GLN A 25 -4.38 -15.79 -5.47
C GLN A 25 -3.74 -15.26 -4.19
N GLN A 26 -2.77 -14.37 -4.32
CA GLN A 26 -1.94 -13.90 -3.22
C GLN A 26 -2.27 -12.48 -2.77
N GLY A 27 -2.99 -11.70 -3.61
CA GLY A 27 -3.32 -10.29 -3.39
C GLY A 27 -2.24 -9.32 -3.85
N TYR A 28 -1.13 -9.80 -4.41
CA TYR A 28 -0.10 -8.96 -5.02
C TYR A 28 0.64 -9.70 -6.13
N CYS A 29 1.27 -8.94 -7.00
CA CYS A 29 2.17 -9.46 -8.02
C CYS A 29 3.41 -8.56 -8.18
N LEU A 30 4.44 -9.10 -8.82
CA LEU A 30 5.70 -8.42 -9.09
C LEU A 30 5.98 -8.44 -10.60
N LEU A 31 5.92 -7.28 -11.24
CA LEU A 31 6.29 -7.12 -12.65
C LEU A 31 7.79 -6.85 -12.75
N HIS A 32 8.53 -7.82 -13.30
CA HIS A 32 9.96 -7.70 -13.51
C HIS A 32 10.28 -6.76 -14.66
N HIS A 33 11.39 -6.02 -14.56
CA HIS A 33 11.81 -5.04 -15.57
C HIS A 33 10.69 -4.06 -15.98
N ALA A 34 9.87 -3.64 -15.01
CA ALA A 34 8.83 -2.63 -15.24
C ALA A 34 9.41 -1.27 -15.64
N LEU A 35 10.64 -0.98 -15.20
CA LEU A 35 11.38 0.22 -15.57
C LEU A 35 12.62 -0.15 -16.36
N THR A 36 12.89 0.60 -17.42
CA THR A 36 14.20 0.56 -18.08
C THR A 36 15.26 1.21 -17.18
N ASN A 37 16.54 0.89 -17.40
CA ASN A 37 17.63 1.49 -16.64
C ASN A 37 17.62 3.02 -16.72
N SER A 38 17.32 3.59 -17.88
CA SER A 38 17.26 5.04 -18.08
C SER A 38 16.09 5.68 -17.31
N GLN A 39 14.92 5.03 -17.27
CA GLN A 39 13.78 5.48 -16.46
C GLN A 39 14.10 5.41 -14.97
N LEU A 40 14.70 4.31 -14.52
CA LEU A 40 15.09 4.12 -13.13
C LEU A 40 16.07 5.20 -12.66
N GLU A 41 17.11 5.48 -13.45
CA GLU A 41 18.07 6.54 -13.16
C GLU A 41 17.43 7.92 -13.13
N ALA A 42 16.56 8.23 -14.10
CA ALA A 42 15.85 9.51 -14.16
C ALA A 42 14.93 9.72 -12.94
N LEU A 43 14.20 8.66 -12.54
CA LEU A 43 13.33 8.68 -11.36
C LEU A 43 14.14 8.88 -10.07
N ARG A 44 15.21 8.12 -9.89
CA ARG A 44 16.11 8.25 -8.72
C ARG A 44 16.68 9.65 -8.61
N LYS A 45 17.24 10.16 -9.71
CA LYS A 45 17.81 11.50 -9.76
C LYS A 45 16.76 12.54 -9.35
N ARG A 46 15.61 12.53 -10.03
CA ARG A 46 14.58 13.55 -9.79
C ARG A 46 13.99 13.46 -8.37
N LEU A 47 13.79 12.23 -7.85
CA LEU A 47 13.30 12.04 -6.49
C LEU A 47 14.30 12.54 -5.45
N THR A 48 15.58 12.23 -5.63
CA THR A 48 16.65 12.67 -4.73
C THR A 48 16.75 14.19 -4.69
N GLU A 49 16.73 14.84 -5.86
CA GLU A 49 16.73 16.31 -5.97
C GLU A 49 15.53 16.93 -5.24
N GLN A 50 14.34 16.35 -5.44
CA GLN A 50 13.12 16.85 -4.80
C GLN A 50 13.16 16.67 -3.29
N ALA A 51 13.51 15.47 -2.82
CA ALA A 51 13.57 15.17 -1.39
C ALA A 51 14.57 16.08 -0.66
N LEU A 52 15.74 16.30 -1.27
CA LEU A 52 16.75 17.21 -0.73
C LEU A 52 16.27 18.66 -0.68
N ALA A 53 15.63 19.13 -1.76
CA ALA A 53 15.08 20.48 -1.81
C ALA A 53 13.99 20.72 -0.76
N GLU A 54 13.13 19.73 -0.51
CA GLU A 54 12.11 19.81 0.54
C GLU A 54 12.74 19.86 1.94
N LYS A 55 13.80 19.10 2.20
CA LYS A 55 14.56 19.16 3.46
C LYS A 55 15.19 20.55 3.65
N GLN A 56 15.86 21.06 2.64
CA GLN A 56 16.54 22.37 2.71
C GLN A 56 15.58 23.53 2.95
N LYS A 57 14.33 23.40 2.46
CA LYS A 57 13.28 24.42 2.63
C LYS A 57 12.42 24.22 3.86
N GLY A 58 12.65 23.17 4.63
CA GLY A 58 11.84 22.84 5.81
C GLY A 58 10.43 22.32 5.48
N PHE A 59 10.20 21.78 4.28
CA PHE A 59 8.91 21.22 3.85
C PHE A 59 8.89 19.69 3.83
N ALA A 60 10.01 19.04 4.16
CA ALA A 60 10.08 17.57 4.14
C ALA A 60 9.15 16.99 5.19
N PHE A 61 8.17 16.21 4.75
CA PHE A 61 7.34 15.43 5.65
C PHE A 61 8.14 14.20 6.11
N GLN A 62 8.25 14.01 7.43
CA GLN A 62 8.95 12.88 8.03
C GLN A 62 8.00 12.01 8.84
N ASP A 63 8.16 10.70 8.72
CA ASP A 63 7.38 9.70 9.45
C ASP A 63 8.26 8.56 9.97
N GLY A 64 7.64 7.50 10.51
CA GLY A 64 8.35 6.36 11.03
C GLY A 64 9.06 6.62 12.36
N GLY A 65 8.68 7.64 13.12
CA GLY A 65 9.09 7.81 14.52
C GLY A 65 8.22 7.01 15.48
N HIS A 66 8.68 6.85 16.72
CA HIS A 66 7.95 6.08 17.75
C HIS A 66 6.57 6.64 18.12
N SER A 67 6.36 7.94 17.92
CA SER A 67 5.08 8.63 18.18
C SER A 67 4.22 8.81 16.94
N GLN A 68 4.51 8.07 15.87
CA GLN A 68 3.80 8.21 14.60
C GLN A 68 2.31 7.92 14.77
N ASN A 69 1.47 8.86 14.31
CA ASN A 69 0.07 8.61 14.07
C ASN A 69 -0.11 8.07 12.64
N TRP A 70 -0.54 6.82 12.53
CA TRP A 70 -0.78 6.13 11.28
C TRP A 70 -2.24 6.21 10.81
N GLY A 71 -2.96 7.27 11.19
CA GLY A 71 -4.36 7.48 10.81
C GLY A 71 -5.35 6.99 11.86
N ASP A 72 -4.96 7.07 13.12
CA ASP A 72 -5.90 6.89 14.23
C ASP A 72 -6.80 8.13 14.29
N PHE A 73 -8.06 8.00 13.88
CA PHE A 73 -9.03 9.11 13.82
C PHE A 73 -9.57 9.52 15.18
N ARG A 74 -9.45 8.65 16.17
CA ARG A 74 -9.87 8.92 17.53
C ARG A 74 -8.73 8.67 18.51
N ASP A 75 -8.72 9.41 19.60
CA ASP A 75 -7.83 9.15 20.72
C ASP A 75 -8.40 8.08 21.65
N SER A 76 -7.68 7.76 22.71
CA SER A 76 -8.09 6.79 23.73
C SER A 76 -9.36 7.20 24.50
N ALA A 77 -9.76 8.46 24.44
CA ALA A 77 -11.00 8.97 25.00
C ALA A 77 -12.16 8.94 24.00
N GLY A 78 -11.89 8.53 22.75
CA GLY A 78 -12.89 8.47 21.68
C GLY A 78 -13.11 9.79 20.95
N GLU A 79 -12.34 10.84 21.23
CA GLU A 79 -12.44 12.13 20.57
C GLU A 79 -11.78 12.12 19.19
N LEU A 80 -12.36 12.84 18.23
CA LEU A 80 -11.84 12.95 16.88
C LEU A 80 -10.47 13.64 16.87
N ARG A 81 -9.52 13.02 16.21
CA ARG A 81 -8.23 13.62 15.89
C ARG A 81 -8.32 14.30 14.53
N PRO A 82 -8.06 15.60 14.44
CA PRO A 82 -8.21 16.36 13.19
C PRO A 82 -7.13 16.03 12.14
N GLN A 83 -6.10 15.25 12.49
CA GLN A 83 -4.97 14.95 11.61
C GLN A 83 -4.75 13.44 11.53
N GLU A 84 -4.91 12.90 10.33
CA GLU A 84 -4.73 11.48 10.05
C GLU A 84 -3.26 11.09 9.97
N PHE A 85 -2.47 11.91 9.27
CA PHE A 85 -1.04 11.72 9.13
C PHE A 85 -0.33 12.94 9.70
N THR A 86 0.30 12.77 10.84
CA THR A 86 1.13 13.81 11.44
C THR A 86 2.60 13.45 11.30
N GLU A 87 3.44 14.46 11.14
CA GLU A 87 4.87 14.28 11.31
C GLU A 87 5.16 13.67 12.68
N ALA A 88 5.94 12.59 12.68
CA ALA A 88 6.39 12.02 13.93
C ALA A 88 7.58 12.81 14.45
N GLN A 89 7.56 13.16 15.73
CA GLN A 89 8.74 13.66 16.39
C GLN A 89 9.87 12.62 16.27
N GLY A 90 10.98 12.99 15.66
CA GLY A 90 12.10 12.08 15.39
C GLY A 90 11.85 11.10 14.24
N GLY A 91 10.93 11.42 13.33
CA GLY A 91 10.68 10.63 12.10
C GLY A 91 11.96 10.42 11.29
N ARG A 92 12.17 9.20 10.83
CA ARG A 92 13.36 8.78 10.07
C ARG A 92 13.10 8.73 8.59
N ASN A 93 11.91 8.29 8.19
CA ASN A 93 11.52 8.18 6.80
C ASN A 93 11.14 9.56 6.25
N GLN A 94 11.18 9.70 4.93
CA GLN A 94 10.66 10.91 4.27
C GLN A 94 9.61 10.51 3.25
N ARG A 95 8.47 11.21 3.26
CA ARG A 95 7.48 11.12 2.19
C ARG A 95 7.57 12.33 1.28
N VAL A 96 7.58 12.08 -0.03
CA VAL A 96 7.49 13.12 -1.04
C VAL A 96 6.11 13.02 -1.67
N TRP A 97 5.22 13.92 -1.25
CA TRP A 97 3.82 13.95 -1.69
C TRP A 97 3.64 14.56 -3.07
N MET A 98 2.51 14.26 -3.72
CA MET A 98 2.07 14.94 -4.95
C MET A 98 3.09 14.89 -6.10
N LEU A 99 3.66 13.72 -6.36
CA LEU A 99 4.67 13.53 -7.42
C LEU A 99 4.18 13.95 -8.80
N VAL A 100 2.86 13.95 -9.04
CA VAL A 100 2.26 14.46 -10.28
C VAL A 100 2.66 15.89 -10.63
N ASN A 101 3.02 16.70 -9.62
CA ASN A 101 3.43 18.09 -9.77
C ASN A 101 4.95 18.27 -9.68
N LYS A 102 5.72 17.18 -9.61
CA LYS A 102 7.15 17.23 -9.28
C LYS A 102 8.10 16.76 -10.39
N GLY A 103 7.54 16.47 -11.56
CA GLY A 103 8.33 16.15 -12.75
C GLY A 103 7.65 15.16 -13.69
N ALA A 104 7.89 15.32 -14.99
CA ALA A 104 7.29 14.47 -16.03
C ALA A 104 7.63 12.98 -15.84
N VAL A 105 8.83 12.66 -15.34
CA VAL A 105 9.26 11.27 -15.09
C VAL A 105 8.31 10.50 -14.16
N PHE A 106 7.62 11.18 -13.25
CA PHE A 106 6.62 10.55 -12.39
C PHE A 106 5.28 10.37 -13.11
N LEU A 107 4.91 11.27 -14.02
CA LEU A 107 3.69 11.16 -14.81
C LEU A 107 3.78 9.99 -15.80
N ASP A 108 4.98 9.72 -16.33
CA ASP A 108 5.21 8.64 -17.28
C ASP A 108 4.85 7.27 -16.67
N LEU A 109 5.02 7.10 -15.36
CA LEU A 109 4.64 5.87 -14.66
C LEU A 109 3.13 5.59 -14.75
N LEU A 110 2.30 6.62 -14.78
CA LEU A 110 0.84 6.49 -14.83
C LEU A 110 0.34 5.98 -16.18
N SER A 111 1.18 6.02 -17.21
CA SER A 111 0.87 5.52 -18.56
C SER A 111 1.40 4.11 -18.83
N HIS A 112 2.03 3.45 -17.86
CA HIS A 112 2.61 2.12 -18.04
C HIS A 112 1.55 1.07 -18.40
N THR A 113 1.64 0.53 -19.62
CA THR A 113 0.55 -0.25 -20.25
C THR A 113 0.19 -1.51 -19.47
N ILE A 114 1.18 -2.31 -19.04
CA ILE A 114 0.92 -3.55 -18.29
C ILE A 114 0.29 -3.25 -16.95
N MET A 115 0.81 -2.25 -16.22
CA MET A 115 0.24 -1.88 -14.92
C MET A 115 -1.19 -1.36 -15.06
N ARG A 116 -1.48 -0.54 -16.06
CA ARG A 116 -2.85 -0.11 -16.35
C ARG A 116 -3.77 -1.28 -16.66
N GLY A 117 -3.30 -2.26 -17.42
CA GLY A 117 -4.07 -3.48 -17.71
C GLY A 117 -4.42 -4.26 -16.45
N LEU A 118 -3.48 -4.43 -15.52
CA LEU A 118 -3.72 -5.10 -14.24
C LEU A 118 -4.69 -4.30 -13.34
N VAL A 119 -4.55 -2.97 -13.30
CA VAL A 119 -5.49 -2.09 -12.57
C VAL A 119 -6.89 -2.19 -13.15
N THR A 120 -7.04 -2.11 -14.47
CA THR A 120 -8.34 -2.29 -15.15
C THR A 120 -8.94 -3.67 -14.87
N GLY A 121 -8.12 -4.71 -14.87
CA GLY A 121 -8.57 -6.07 -14.52
C GLY A 121 -9.12 -6.19 -13.10
N LEU A 122 -8.61 -5.39 -12.16
CA LEU A 122 -9.04 -5.42 -10.76
C LEU A 122 -10.18 -4.45 -10.47
N LEU A 123 -10.12 -3.21 -10.97
CA LEU A 123 -11.04 -2.12 -10.61
C LEU A 123 -12.08 -1.80 -11.70
N GLY A 124 -11.96 -2.37 -12.90
CA GLY A 124 -12.75 -1.95 -14.08
C GLY A 124 -12.15 -0.71 -14.76
N ASP A 125 -12.87 -0.16 -15.75
CA ASP A 125 -12.34 0.92 -16.61
C ASP A 125 -12.41 2.33 -16.00
N HIS A 126 -13.23 2.51 -14.97
CA HIS A 126 -13.54 3.82 -14.39
C HIS A 126 -12.88 4.03 -13.03
N TYR A 127 -11.55 3.98 -12.99
CA TYR A 127 -10.79 4.28 -11.78
C TYR A 127 -10.13 5.66 -11.86
N LEU A 128 -9.80 6.22 -10.70
CA LEU A 128 -9.15 7.51 -10.55
C LEU A 128 -7.82 7.35 -9.82
N LEU A 129 -6.86 8.20 -10.15
CA LEU A 129 -5.65 8.33 -9.36
C LEU A 129 -6.01 9.00 -8.01
N SER A 130 -5.81 8.26 -6.92
CA SER A 130 -6.00 8.78 -5.57
C SER A 130 -4.81 9.61 -5.10
N SER A 131 -3.60 9.03 -5.18
CA SER A 131 -2.37 9.70 -4.80
C SER A 131 -1.18 9.16 -5.58
N HIS A 132 -0.12 9.98 -5.67
CA HIS A 132 1.17 9.57 -6.20
C HIS A 132 2.26 10.14 -5.30
N THR A 133 2.89 9.28 -4.51
CA THR A 133 3.85 9.66 -3.47
C THR A 133 5.09 8.77 -3.55
N ALA A 134 6.21 9.27 -3.03
CA ALA A 134 7.36 8.42 -2.75
C ALA A 134 7.54 8.25 -1.25
N ASN A 135 7.95 7.04 -0.87
CA ASN A 135 8.30 6.69 0.48
C ASN A 135 9.79 6.35 0.53
N ILE A 136 10.55 7.12 1.27
CA ILE A 136 11.99 6.94 1.44
C ILE A 136 12.21 6.39 2.84
N ALA A 137 12.38 5.06 2.92
CA ALA A 137 12.69 4.38 4.16
C ALA A 137 14.16 4.63 4.53
N ASN A 138 14.40 5.04 5.75
CA ASN A 138 15.73 5.28 6.29
C ASN A 138 16.01 4.39 7.52
N PRO A 139 17.28 4.10 7.82
CA PRO A 139 17.64 3.31 8.99
C PRO A 139 17.04 3.84 10.29
N GLY A 140 16.42 2.95 11.08
CA GLY A 140 15.79 3.27 12.36
C GLY A 140 14.34 3.77 12.25
N GLY A 141 13.74 3.73 11.04
CA GLY A 141 12.31 3.95 10.87
C GLY A 141 11.48 2.82 11.50
N VAL A 142 10.35 3.17 12.10
CA VAL A 142 9.40 2.20 12.66
C VAL A 142 8.46 1.72 11.55
N ALA A 143 8.26 0.40 11.48
CA ALA A 143 7.34 -0.19 10.51
C ALA A 143 5.89 0.22 10.81
N MET A 144 5.13 0.42 9.74
CA MET A 144 3.70 0.65 9.83
C MET A 144 2.98 -0.64 10.30
N ARG A 145 1.92 -0.49 11.10
CA ARG A 145 1.07 -1.63 11.48
C ARG A 145 0.39 -2.22 10.23
N LEU A 146 0.09 -3.51 10.27
CA LEU A 146 -0.69 -4.16 9.22
C LEU A 146 -2.05 -3.47 9.09
N HIS A 147 -2.39 -3.07 7.87
CA HIS A 147 -3.62 -2.37 7.52
C HIS A 147 -4.07 -2.74 6.11
N THR A 148 -5.24 -2.26 5.72
CA THR A 148 -5.73 -2.28 4.33
C THR A 148 -5.86 -0.86 3.82
N ASP A 149 -5.76 -0.66 2.51
CA ASP A 149 -5.92 0.67 1.93
C ASP A 149 -7.35 0.99 1.49
N GLN A 150 -8.27 0.10 1.75
CA GLN A 150 -9.70 0.36 1.59
C GLN A 150 -10.49 0.21 2.90
N TRP A 151 -9.87 0.58 4.02
CA TRP A 151 -10.45 0.51 5.36
C TRP A 151 -11.77 1.31 5.50
N TRP A 152 -11.98 2.33 4.67
CA TRP A 152 -13.22 3.12 4.65
C TRP A 152 -14.40 2.39 3.99
N MET A 153 -14.16 1.26 3.32
CA MET A 153 -15.21 0.47 2.72
C MET A 153 -15.92 -0.34 3.81
N PRO A 154 -17.24 -0.17 3.99
CA PRO A 154 -17.95 -0.95 4.98
C PRO A 154 -17.85 -2.45 4.63
N PRO A 155 -17.67 -3.31 5.63
CA PRO A 155 -17.75 -4.74 5.41
C PRO A 155 -19.15 -5.10 4.88
N PRO A 156 -19.27 -6.11 4.02
CA PRO A 156 -20.55 -6.58 3.56
C PRO A 156 -21.44 -6.99 4.75
N THR A 157 -22.67 -6.51 4.78
CA THR A 157 -23.61 -6.88 5.83
C THR A 157 -24.42 -8.11 5.43
N ARG A 158 -24.86 -8.89 6.40
CA ARG A 158 -25.81 -9.99 6.16
C ARG A 158 -27.19 -9.44 5.82
N ILE A 159 -27.92 -10.11 4.93
CA ILE A 159 -29.32 -9.77 4.61
C ILE A 159 -30.11 -9.72 5.93
N GLY A 160 -30.87 -8.65 6.12
CA GLY A 160 -31.70 -8.45 7.30
C GLY A 160 -30.99 -7.82 8.50
N ARG A 161 -29.70 -7.45 8.38
CA ARG A 161 -28.99 -6.66 9.39
C ARG A 161 -28.72 -5.24 8.87
N ALA A 162 -28.84 -4.25 9.73
CA ALA A 162 -28.45 -2.90 9.42
C ALA A 162 -26.92 -2.83 9.27
N GLY A 163 -26.46 -2.17 8.21
CA GLY A 163 -25.06 -1.82 8.05
C GLY A 163 -24.69 -0.63 8.95
N LEU A 164 -23.41 -0.44 9.18
CA LEU A 164 -22.91 0.76 9.82
C LEU A 164 -23.09 1.95 8.87
N PRO A 165 -23.53 3.12 9.35
CA PRO A 165 -23.51 4.33 8.55
C PRO A 165 -22.10 4.65 8.07
N ALA A 166 -21.93 5.00 6.80
CA ALA A 166 -20.61 5.28 6.23
C ALA A 166 -19.81 6.33 7.03
N GLY A 167 -20.49 7.33 7.59
CA GLY A 167 -19.86 8.36 8.42
C GLY A 167 -19.43 7.90 9.82
N SER A 168 -19.78 6.68 10.24
CA SER A 168 -19.35 6.12 11.53
C SER A 168 -18.11 5.23 11.42
N MET A 169 -17.56 5.09 10.20
CA MET A 169 -16.45 4.16 9.96
C MET A 169 -15.13 4.74 10.42
N SER A 170 -14.45 4.02 11.28
CA SER A 170 -13.07 4.27 11.66
C SER A 170 -12.28 2.95 11.64
N ARG A 171 -10.97 3.03 11.55
CA ARG A 171 -10.13 1.82 11.65
C ARG A 171 -10.38 1.06 12.96
N GLU A 172 -10.62 1.79 14.04
CA GLU A 172 -10.85 1.22 15.38
C GLU A 172 -12.18 0.45 15.50
N LEU A 173 -13.23 0.85 14.76
CA LEU A 173 -14.50 0.13 14.75
C LEU A 173 -14.39 -1.26 14.13
N PHE A 174 -13.40 -1.47 13.27
CA PHE A 174 -13.17 -2.75 12.62
C PHE A 174 -12.24 -3.67 13.42
N ASP A 175 -11.42 -3.15 14.31
CA ASP A 175 -10.49 -3.94 15.14
C ASP A 175 -11.22 -4.89 16.10
N ASN A 176 -12.50 -4.62 16.40
CA ASN A 176 -13.31 -5.40 17.32
C ASN A 176 -14.28 -6.37 16.65
N ASP A 177 -14.50 -6.30 15.34
CA ASP A 177 -15.40 -7.21 14.64
C ASP A 177 -14.63 -8.39 14.04
N THR A 178 -14.42 -9.41 14.85
CA THR A 178 -13.73 -10.65 14.46
C THR A 178 -14.63 -11.64 13.71
N GLU A 179 -15.93 -11.36 13.61
CA GLU A 179 -16.86 -12.24 12.91
C GLU A 179 -16.78 -12.05 11.39
N SER A 180 -16.31 -13.08 10.69
CA SER A 180 -16.43 -13.14 9.23
C SER A 180 -17.91 -13.16 8.83
N THR A 181 -18.31 -12.24 7.96
CA THR A 181 -19.67 -12.21 7.39
C THR A 181 -19.90 -13.33 6.37
N GLY A 182 -18.84 -14.06 5.97
CA GLY A 182 -18.85 -15.01 4.87
C GLY A 182 -18.88 -14.33 3.48
N ALA A 183 -18.76 -13.00 3.43
CA ALA A 183 -18.72 -12.22 2.20
C ALA A 183 -17.45 -11.36 2.16
N ILE A 184 -16.97 -11.06 0.97
CA ILE A 184 -15.75 -10.30 0.71
C ILE A 184 -16.16 -9.02 0.00
N SER A 185 -15.68 -7.86 0.49
CA SER A 185 -15.88 -6.58 -0.19
C SER A 185 -15.22 -6.58 -1.57
N PRO A 186 -15.80 -5.94 -2.58
CA PRO A 186 -15.14 -5.78 -3.87
C PRO A 186 -13.84 -4.96 -3.71
N PRO A 187 -12.86 -5.15 -4.60
CA PRO A 187 -11.69 -4.27 -4.63
C PRO A 187 -12.12 -2.87 -5.11
N VAL A 188 -11.77 -1.84 -4.36
CA VAL A 188 -12.04 -0.43 -4.71
C VAL A 188 -10.78 0.42 -4.66
N ALA A 189 -9.67 -0.16 -4.24
CA ALA A 189 -8.36 0.45 -4.24
C ALA A 189 -7.30 -0.55 -4.71
N VAL A 190 -6.25 -0.04 -5.29
CA VAL A 190 -5.06 -0.78 -5.72
C VAL A 190 -3.85 0.12 -5.58
N ASN A 191 -2.73 -0.44 -5.15
CA ASN A 191 -1.47 0.28 -5.08
C ASN A 191 -0.45 -0.29 -6.06
N ILE A 192 0.33 0.60 -6.65
CA ILE A 192 1.50 0.25 -7.44
C ILE A 192 2.72 0.87 -6.76
N LEU A 193 3.65 0.04 -6.32
CA LEU A 193 4.92 0.45 -5.76
C LEU A 193 6.03 0.21 -6.77
N TRP A 194 6.65 1.26 -7.23
CA TRP A 194 7.80 1.23 -8.14
C TRP A 194 9.08 1.16 -7.30
N MET A 195 9.76 0.02 -7.36
CA MET A 195 10.97 -0.22 -6.58
C MET A 195 12.13 0.54 -7.22
N LEU A 196 12.41 1.74 -6.74
CA LEU A 196 13.57 2.49 -7.21
C LEU A 196 14.88 1.90 -6.65
N ASP A 197 14.83 1.27 -5.50
CA ASP A 197 15.90 0.46 -4.93
C ASP A 197 15.45 -1.00 -4.80
N GLU A 198 16.39 -1.91 -4.63
CA GLU A 198 16.08 -3.30 -4.33
C GLU A 198 15.28 -3.37 -3.01
N PHE A 199 14.18 -4.13 -2.99
CA PHE A 199 13.46 -4.45 -1.76
C PHE A 199 13.96 -5.76 -1.18
N THR A 200 14.31 -5.73 0.11
CA THR A 200 14.79 -6.89 0.88
C THR A 200 14.06 -7.00 2.20
N GLU A 201 14.27 -8.10 2.91
CA GLU A 201 13.75 -8.31 4.27
C GLU A 201 14.26 -7.27 5.28
N SER A 202 15.39 -6.64 5.03
CA SER A 202 16.11 -5.81 5.99
C SER A 202 16.13 -4.32 5.70
N ASN A 203 15.66 -3.88 4.51
CA ASN A 203 15.74 -2.47 4.12
C ASN A 203 14.40 -1.74 4.05
N GLY A 204 13.37 -2.30 4.70
CA GLY A 204 12.04 -1.68 4.74
C GLY A 204 11.13 -2.07 3.58
N GLY A 205 11.40 -3.22 2.94
CA GLY A 205 10.47 -3.80 1.96
C GLY A 205 9.08 -3.99 2.56
N THR A 206 8.04 -3.60 1.81
CA THR A 206 6.64 -3.70 2.24
C THR A 206 6.30 -5.12 2.70
N ARG A 207 5.75 -5.25 3.89
CA ARG A 207 5.31 -6.53 4.43
C ARG A 207 3.87 -6.82 4.05
N LEU A 208 3.59 -8.07 3.70
CA LEU A 208 2.31 -8.53 3.20
C LEU A 208 1.86 -9.80 3.92
N VAL A 209 0.55 -9.95 4.13
CA VAL A 209 -0.07 -11.21 4.56
C VAL A 209 -0.77 -11.84 3.36
N LEU A 210 -0.19 -12.93 2.85
CA LEU A 210 -0.66 -13.59 1.63
C LEU A 210 -2.12 -14.04 1.71
N GLY A 211 -2.87 -13.79 0.65
CA GLY A 211 -4.27 -14.21 0.55
C GLY A 211 -5.24 -13.47 1.48
N SER A 212 -4.75 -12.52 2.29
CA SER A 212 -5.59 -11.80 3.25
C SER A 212 -6.69 -10.96 2.59
N HIS A 213 -6.50 -10.55 1.34
CA HIS A 213 -7.51 -9.84 0.54
C HIS A 213 -8.81 -10.64 0.34
N LEU A 214 -8.77 -11.95 0.54
CA LEU A 214 -9.92 -12.87 0.46
C LEU A 214 -10.41 -13.33 1.85
N SER A 215 -9.85 -12.80 2.93
CA SER A 215 -10.19 -13.26 4.28
C SER A 215 -11.57 -12.78 4.76
N GLY A 216 -12.07 -11.66 4.26
CA GLY A 216 -13.26 -11.00 4.78
C GLY A 216 -13.12 -10.50 6.23
N ARG A 217 -11.88 -10.37 6.71
CA ARG A 217 -11.53 -9.95 8.08
C ARG A 217 -10.71 -8.68 8.07
N GLN A 218 -10.68 -8.02 9.21
CA GLN A 218 -9.77 -6.90 9.45
C GLN A 218 -8.34 -7.38 9.72
N PRO A 219 -7.32 -6.54 9.45
CA PRO A 219 -5.93 -6.88 9.70
C PRO A 219 -5.68 -7.26 11.16
N ASP A 220 -5.02 -8.40 11.33
CA ASP A 220 -4.54 -8.87 12.63
C ASP A 220 -3.05 -8.55 12.75
N SER A 221 -2.68 -7.74 13.74
CA SER A 221 -1.29 -7.32 13.97
C SER A 221 -0.35 -8.50 14.32
N THR A 222 -0.92 -9.64 14.72
CA THR A 222 -0.16 -10.87 15.04
C THR A 222 0.01 -11.79 13.82
N ALA A 223 -0.62 -11.47 12.70
CA ALA A 223 -0.54 -12.27 11.48
C ALA A 223 0.89 -12.35 10.97
N LYS A 224 1.29 -13.56 10.56
CA LYS A 224 2.61 -13.76 9.94
C LYS A 224 2.64 -13.06 8.57
N SER A 225 3.51 -12.09 8.44
CA SER A 225 3.75 -11.36 7.21
C SER A 225 5.11 -11.72 6.60
N ILE A 226 5.24 -11.49 5.31
CA ILE A 226 6.50 -11.62 4.55
C ILE A 226 6.86 -10.27 3.94
N ALA A 227 8.11 -9.99 3.67
CA ALA A 227 8.49 -8.84 2.86
C ALA A 227 8.34 -9.18 1.37
N ALA A 228 7.78 -8.26 0.61
CA ALA A 228 7.90 -8.30 -0.85
C ALA A 228 9.34 -7.98 -1.22
N THR A 229 10.01 -8.89 -1.91
CA THR A 229 11.41 -8.71 -2.32
C THR A 229 11.51 -8.66 -3.83
N GLY A 230 12.41 -7.83 -4.34
CA GLY A 230 12.65 -7.72 -5.78
C GLY A 230 13.73 -6.71 -6.11
N PRO A 231 14.39 -6.88 -7.27
CA PRO A 231 15.42 -5.95 -7.71
C PRO A 231 14.84 -4.58 -8.06
N ALA A 232 15.68 -3.56 -8.02
CA ALA A 232 15.33 -2.24 -8.52
C ALA A 232 14.81 -2.32 -9.97
N GLY A 233 13.82 -1.49 -10.30
CA GLY A 233 13.12 -1.52 -11.59
C GLY A 233 11.93 -2.49 -11.64
N THR A 234 11.67 -3.24 -10.57
CA THR A 234 10.44 -4.03 -10.40
C THR A 234 9.28 -3.11 -10.01
N ALA A 235 8.07 -3.42 -10.46
CA ALA A 235 6.86 -2.83 -9.92
C ALA A 235 6.04 -3.88 -9.19
N MET A 236 5.64 -3.59 -7.95
CA MET A 236 4.68 -4.38 -7.20
C MET A 236 3.30 -3.76 -7.35
N LEU A 237 2.32 -4.55 -7.74
CA LEU A 237 0.91 -4.16 -7.67
C LEU A 237 0.25 -5.00 -6.60
N CYS A 238 -0.52 -4.36 -5.72
CA CYS A 238 -1.26 -5.05 -4.67
C CYS A 238 -2.71 -4.58 -4.57
N ASP A 239 -3.59 -5.52 -4.30
CA ASP A 239 -5.00 -5.30 -4.00
C ASP A 239 -5.13 -4.49 -2.71
N GLY A 240 -5.94 -3.43 -2.70
CA GLY A 240 -6.12 -2.58 -1.51
C GLY A 240 -6.70 -3.29 -0.29
N ARG A 241 -7.21 -4.51 -0.46
CA ARG A 241 -7.72 -5.36 0.63
C ARG A 241 -6.62 -6.20 1.31
N ILE A 242 -5.43 -6.33 0.70
CA ILE A 242 -4.35 -7.12 1.30
C ILE A 242 -3.86 -6.44 2.58
N TRP A 243 -3.61 -7.23 3.60
CA TRP A 243 -3.00 -6.70 4.82
C TRP A 243 -1.53 -6.47 4.59
N HIS A 244 -1.11 -5.23 4.78
CA HIS A 244 0.28 -4.82 4.54
C HIS A 244 0.72 -3.74 5.53
N GLY A 245 2.06 -3.54 5.62
CA GLY A 245 2.67 -2.56 6.50
C GLY A 245 4.14 -2.34 6.23
#